data_14a14dd434861af61927bfda8dc71db0
#
_entry.id   14a14dd434861af61927bfda8dc71db0
#
_cell.length_a   1.000
_cell.length_b   1.000
_cell.length_c   1.000
_cell.angle_alpha   90.00
_cell.angle_beta   90.00
_cell.angle_gamma   90.00
#
_symmetry.space_group_name_H-M   'P 1'
#
loop_
_entity.id
_entity.type
_entity.pdbx_description
1 polymer ?
#
loop_
_entity_poly.entity_id
_entity_poly.type
_entity_poly.pdbx_seq_one_letter_code
_entity_poly.pdbx_strand_id
1 'polypeptide(L)'
;ISKVIKTCGVARAAQFLDDIKDLGYYRAFKGGLSFNLNDILIPEEKPALIEKGNEIVDNITELYSIGEMSDDQRYRQTVDTWKQIDAEMTKILMNRMQNADKGFNSVYMMMDSGARGSQQQIKQLAGIRGIMGKPLKAGSTDTRTDIENPVLANFKEGMSVQEYFISTHGARKGLADTA
;
A
#
# COMPACT_ATOMS: atom_id res chain seq x y z
N ILE A 1 18.18 -1.62 21.99
CA ILE A 1 19.59 -1.77 21.59
C ILE A 1 20.43 -0.71 22.32
N SER A 2 20.14 0.61 22.16
CA SER A 2 20.93 1.70 22.79
C SER A 2 21.12 1.54 24.31
N LYS A 3 20.08 1.10 25.02
CA LYS A 3 20.16 0.84 26.48
C LYS A 3 21.10 -0.31 26.80
N VAL A 4 21.07 -1.39 26.00
CA VAL A 4 21.95 -2.56 26.17
C VAL A 4 23.41 -2.18 25.94
N ILE A 5 23.69 -1.42 24.86
CA ILE A 5 25.04 -0.93 24.55
C ILE A 5 25.59 -0.07 25.69
N LYS A 6 24.77 0.84 26.23
CA LYS A 6 25.20 1.72 27.34
C LYS A 6 25.48 0.94 28.64
N THR A 7 24.76 -0.14 28.90
CA THR A 7 24.87 -0.90 30.15
C THR A 7 25.93 -2.00 30.07
N CYS A 8 26.01 -2.71 28.94
CA CYS A 8 26.79 -3.94 28.81
C CYS A 8 27.98 -3.82 27.84
N GLY A 9 28.11 -2.70 27.14
CA GLY A 9 29.12 -2.50 26.11
C GLY A 9 28.77 -3.14 24.76
N VAL A 10 29.54 -2.80 23.71
CA VAL A 10 29.27 -3.16 22.31
C VAL A 10 29.38 -4.69 22.08
N ALA A 11 30.42 -5.32 22.61
CA ALA A 11 30.66 -6.76 22.41
C ALA A 11 29.50 -7.63 22.99
N ARG A 12 29.01 -7.28 24.18
CA ARG A 12 27.90 -8.00 24.80
C ARG A 12 26.57 -7.69 24.10
N ALA A 13 26.41 -6.47 23.58
CA ALA A 13 25.24 -6.10 22.78
C ALA A 13 25.17 -6.89 21.47
N ALA A 14 26.30 -7.13 20.80
CA ALA A 14 26.37 -7.96 19.59
C ALA A 14 25.91 -9.40 19.89
N GLN A 15 26.45 -10.02 20.94
CA GLN A 15 26.04 -11.36 21.35
C GLN A 15 24.54 -11.43 21.69
N PHE A 16 24.02 -10.44 22.40
CA PHE A 16 22.59 -10.34 22.73
C PHE A 16 21.71 -10.26 21.46
N LEU A 17 22.15 -9.55 20.43
CA LEU A 17 21.42 -9.47 19.15
C LEU A 17 21.43 -10.81 18.40
N ASP A 18 22.55 -11.52 18.42
CA ASP A 18 22.64 -12.88 17.85
C ASP A 18 21.74 -13.87 18.60
N ASP A 19 21.74 -13.84 19.91
CA ASP A 19 20.87 -14.69 20.74
C ASP A 19 19.37 -14.43 20.46
N ILE A 20 18.96 -13.15 20.30
CA ILE A 20 17.58 -12.79 19.95
C ILE A 20 17.23 -13.27 18.55
N LYS A 21 18.12 -13.09 17.59
CA LYS A 21 17.95 -13.56 16.20
C LYS A 21 17.73 -15.08 16.17
N ASP A 22 18.59 -15.83 16.83
CA ASP A 22 18.52 -17.29 16.84
C ASP A 22 17.27 -17.80 17.58
N LEU A 23 16.89 -17.14 18.68
CA LEU A 23 15.62 -17.42 19.37
C LEU A 23 14.42 -17.14 18.45
N GLY A 24 14.44 -16.04 17.70
CA GLY A 24 13.40 -15.69 16.75
C GLY A 24 13.22 -16.74 15.66
N TYR A 25 14.30 -17.16 15.03
CA TYR A 25 14.29 -18.22 14.01
C TYR A 25 13.81 -19.55 14.58
N TYR A 26 14.30 -19.93 15.75
CA TYR A 26 13.87 -21.17 16.41
C TYR A 26 12.37 -21.16 16.69
N ARG A 27 11.83 -20.06 17.21
CA ARG A 27 10.39 -19.93 17.50
C ARG A 27 9.53 -19.91 16.22
N ALA A 28 9.96 -19.25 15.19
CA ALA A 28 9.27 -19.25 13.88
C ALA A 28 9.24 -20.66 13.27
N PHE A 29 10.35 -21.38 13.34
CA PHE A 29 10.44 -22.78 12.90
C PHE A 29 9.49 -23.69 13.72
N LYS A 30 9.52 -23.61 15.04
CA LYS A 30 8.65 -24.41 15.91
C LYS A 30 7.17 -24.07 15.75
N GLY A 31 6.84 -22.81 15.48
CA GLY A 31 5.49 -22.35 15.20
C GLY A 31 4.94 -22.77 13.83
N GLY A 32 5.83 -23.25 12.93
CA GLY A 32 5.44 -23.62 11.57
C GLY A 32 4.90 -22.44 10.77
N LEU A 33 5.40 -21.21 11.01
CA LEU A 33 4.93 -20.00 10.36
C LEU A 33 5.35 -20.00 8.90
N SER A 34 4.38 -20.05 8.01
CA SER A 34 4.56 -19.96 6.57
C SER A 34 3.42 -19.12 5.96
N PHE A 35 3.61 -18.63 4.75
CA PHE A 35 2.59 -17.91 4.00
C PHE A 35 2.63 -18.28 2.52
N ASN A 36 1.52 -18.11 1.85
CA ASN A 36 1.39 -18.33 0.42
C ASN A 36 0.50 -17.24 -0.22
N LEU A 37 0.34 -17.28 -1.54
CA LEU A 37 -0.49 -16.31 -2.26
C LEU A 37 -1.98 -16.36 -1.86
N ASN A 38 -2.47 -17.47 -1.32
CA ASN A 38 -3.86 -17.60 -0.90
C ASN A 38 -4.13 -16.83 0.40
N ASP A 39 -3.11 -16.61 1.23
CA ASP A 39 -3.22 -15.83 2.47
C ASP A 39 -3.43 -14.33 2.21
N ILE A 40 -3.16 -13.90 0.97
CA ILE A 40 -3.45 -12.53 0.49
C ILE A 40 -4.89 -12.52 -0.03
N LEU A 41 -5.80 -12.00 0.79
CA LEU A 41 -7.24 -12.03 0.49
C LEU A 41 -7.66 -10.74 -0.23
N ILE A 42 -8.19 -10.88 -1.44
CA ILE A 42 -8.77 -9.75 -2.16
C ILE A 42 -10.20 -9.54 -1.65
N PRO A 43 -10.57 -8.32 -1.23
CA PRO A 43 -11.94 -8.03 -0.79
C PRO A 43 -12.95 -8.23 -1.92
N GLU A 44 -14.08 -8.90 -1.62
CA GLU A 44 -15.17 -9.10 -2.58
C GLU A 44 -15.87 -7.78 -2.91
N GLU A 45 -15.79 -6.83 -1.99
CA GLU A 45 -16.36 -5.49 -2.12
C GLU A 45 -15.57 -4.59 -3.08
N LYS A 46 -14.37 -5.01 -3.52
CA LYS A 46 -13.50 -4.22 -4.40
C LYS A 46 -14.19 -3.73 -5.68
N PRO A 47 -14.90 -4.56 -6.47
CA PRO A 47 -15.57 -4.09 -7.68
C PRO A 47 -16.63 -3.02 -7.40
N ALA A 48 -17.43 -3.20 -6.36
CA ALA A 48 -18.47 -2.24 -5.98
C ALA A 48 -17.89 -0.89 -5.53
N LEU A 49 -16.77 -0.90 -4.82
CA LEU A 49 -16.07 0.34 -4.41
C LEU A 49 -15.48 1.07 -5.61
N ILE A 50 -14.94 0.34 -6.59
CA ILE A 50 -14.42 0.94 -7.82
C ILE A 50 -15.54 1.55 -8.63
N GLU A 51 -16.67 0.86 -8.77
CA GLU A 51 -17.85 1.38 -9.48
C GLU A 51 -18.39 2.64 -8.83
N LYS A 52 -18.55 2.65 -7.51
CA LYS A 52 -18.91 3.86 -6.73
C LYS A 52 -17.93 5.01 -7.00
N GLY A 53 -16.63 4.73 -7.06
CA GLY A 53 -15.62 5.73 -7.40
C GLY A 53 -15.79 6.31 -8.80
N ASN A 54 -16.03 5.44 -9.78
CA ASN A 54 -16.25 5.84 -11.17
C ASN A 54 -17.52 6.70 -11.31
N GLU A 55 -18.64 6.31 -10.70
CA GLU A 55 -19.88 7.10 -10.71
C GLU A 55 -19.67 8.54 -10.17
N ILE A 56 -18.91 8.69 -9.09
CA ILE A 56 -18.61 10.01 -8.53
C ILE A 56 -17.73 10.81 -9.50
N VAL A 57 -16.72 10.18 -10.11
CA VAL A 57 -15.81 10.85 -11.05
C VAL A 57 -16.53 11.23 -12.35
N ASP A 58 -17.48 10.40 -12.80
CA ASP A 58 -18.31 10.71 -13.97
C ASP A 58 -19.19 11.94 -13.71
N ASN A 59 -19.83 12.03 -12.53
CA ASN A 59 -20.58 13.21 -12.13
C ASN A 59 -19.71 14.47 -12.04
N ILE A 60 -18.48 14.37 -11.52
CA ILE A 60 -17.52 15.48 -11.48
C ILE A 60 -17.16 15.93 -12.90
N THR A 61 -16.98 14.97 -13.80
CA THR A 61 -16.65 15.24 -15.21
C THR A 61 -17.82 15.88 -15.94
N GLU A 62 -19.05 15.50 -15.64
CA GLU A 62 -20.27 16.12 -16.18
C GLU A 62 -20.37 17.57 -15.72
N LEU A 63 -20.21 17.87 -14.43
CA LEU A 63 -20.22 19.23 -13.88
C LEU A 63 -19.15 20.12 -14.55
N TYR A 64 -17.98 19.56 -14.82
CA TYR A 64 -16.93 20.25 -15.56
C TYR A 64 -17.36 20.53 -17.01
N SER A 65 -17.98 19.56 -17.70
CA SER A 65 -18.39 19.68 -19.10
C SER A 65 -19.45 20.76 -19.33
N ILE A 66 -20.35 20.98 -18.36
CA ILE A 66 -21.36 22.03 -18.42
C ILE A 66 -20.87 23.40 -17.91
N GLY A 67 -19.59 23.49 -17.50
CA GLY A 67 -18.95 24.73 -17.10
C GLY A 67 -19.22 25.18 -15.65
N GLU A 68 -19.83 24.33 -14.82
CA GLU A 68 -20.07 24.62 -13.40
C GLU A 68 -18.82 24.47 -12.51
N MET A 69 -17.76 23.85 -13.07
CA MET A 69 -16.54 23.53 -12.33
C MET A 69 -15.30 23.91 -13.15
N SER A 70 -14.27 24.44 -12.48
CA SER A 70 -12.96 24.66 -13.11
C SER A 70 -12.16 23.35 -13.22
N ASP A 71 -11.20 23.29 -14.16
CA ASP A 71 -10.34 22.10 -14.33
C ASP A 71 -9.52 21.78 -13.08
N ASP A 72 -9.09 22.79 -12.31
CA ASP A 72 -8.37 22.60 -11.08
C ASP A 72 -9.24 22.00 -9.96
N GLN A 73 -10.51 22.42 -9.88
CA GLN A 73 -11.49 21.85 -8.96
C GLN A 73 -11.81 20.40 -9.35
N ARG A 74 -12.06 20.12 -10.64
CA ARG A 74 -12.29 18.78 -11.16
C ARG A 74 -11.14 17.85 -10.76
N TYR A 75 -9.90 18.24 -11.05
CA TYR A 75 -8.71 17.46 -10.71
C TYR A 75 -8.62 17.15 -9.22
N ARG A 76 -8.79 18.17 -8.36
CA ARG A 76 -8.71 17.97 -6.91
C ARG A 76 -9.79 17.02 -6.41
N GLN A 77 -11.04 17.21 -6.83
CA GLN A 77 -12.15 16.37 -6.41
C GLN A 77 -11.99 14.93 -6.89
N THR A 78 -11.50 14.72 -8.12
CA THR A 78 -11.21 13.38 -8.63
C THR A 78 -10.14 12.68 -7.80
N VAL A 79 -9.02 13.34 -7.52
CA VAL A 79 -7.93 12.80 -6.71
C VAL A 79 -8.39 12.51 -5.27
N ASP A 80 -9.17 13.41 -4.68
CA ASP A 80 -9.69 13.24 -3.32
C ASP A 80 -10.70 12.08 -3.24
N THR A 81 -11.55 11.91 -4.24
CA THR A 81 -12.47 10.77 -4.36
C THR A 81 -11.69 9.45 -4.34
N TRP A 82 -10.67 9.33 -5.17
CA TRP A 82 -9.87 8.11 -5.21
C TRP A 82 -9.08 7.87 -3.92
N LYS A 83 -8.61 8.92 -3.23
CA LYS A 83 -7.99 8.79 -1.91
C LYS A 83 -8.97 8.30 -0.84
N GLN A 84 -10.23 8.72 -0.91
CA GLN A 84 -11.28 8.23 0.01
C GLN A 84 -11.62 6.76 -0.26
N ILE A 85 -11.79 6.37 -1.53
CA ILE A 85 -12.02 4.98 -1.92
C ILE A 85 -10.84 4.09 -1.48
N ASP A 86 -9.62 4.56 -1.65
CA ASP A 86 -8.41 3.85 -1.20
C ASP A 86 -8.38 3.64 0.32
N ALA A 87 -8.78 4.64 1.09
CA ALA A 87 -8.86 4.53 2.54
C ALA A 87 -9.99 3.58 3.00
N GLU A 88 -11.15 3.61 2.34
CA GLU A 88 -12.27 2.69 2.59
C GLU A 88 -11.87 1.25 2.26
N MET A 89 -11.26 1.02 1.09
CA MET A 89 -10.71 -0.27 0.67
C MET A 89 -9.71 -0.82 1.69
N THR A 90 -8.82 0.03 2.18
CA THR A 90 -7.81 -0.36 3.17
C THR A 90 -8.44 -0.85 4.46
N LYS A 91 -9.49 -0.18 4.96
CA LYS A 91 -10.21 -0.60 6.16
C LYS A 91 -10.88 -1.96 5.99
N ILE A 92 -11.57 -2.16 4.87
CA ILE A 92 -12.25 -3.43 4.57
C ILE A 92 -11.22 -4.56 4.48
N LEU A 93 -10.13 -4.32 3.74
CA LEU A 93 -9.05 -5.29 3.57
C LEU A 93 -8.44 -5.70 4.92
N MET A 94 -8.08 -4.72 5.76
CA MET A 94 -7.48 -5.00 7.07
C MET A 94 -8.43 -5.77 7.97
N ASN A 95 -9.71 -5.38 8.03
CA ASN A 95 -10.70 -6.10 8.80
C ASN A 95 -10.90 -7.54 8.31
N ARG A 96 -10.94 -7.75 6.99
CA ARG A 96 -11.07 -9.09 6.41
C ARG A 96 -9.86 -9.97 6.73
N MET A 97 -8.65 -9.44 6.59
CA MET A 97 -7.43 -10.19 6.92
C MET A 97 -7.30 -10.50 8.41
N GLN A 98 -7.70 -9.57 9.26
CA GLN A 98 -7.70 -9.76 10.72
C GLN A 98 -8.63 -10.90 11.15
N ASN A 99 -9.78 -11.03 10.51
CA ASN A 99 -10.78 -12.04 10.85
C ASN A 99 -10.63 -13.36 10.08
N ALA A 100 -9.73 -13.40 9.09
CA ALA A 100 -9.46 -14.60 8.32
C ALA A 100 -8.78 -15.67 9.18
N ASP A 101 -9.03 -16.93 8.85
CA ASP A 101 -8.45 -18.09 9.52
C ASP A 101 -8.56 -18.03 11.06
N LYS A 102 -9.69 -17.51 11.57
CA LYS A 102 -9.92 -17.31 13.01
C LYS A 102 -8.88 -16.39 13.68
N GLY A 103 -8.35 -15.43 12.92
CA GLY A 103 -7.31 -14.50 13.36
C GLY A 103 -5.86 -14.97 13.13
N PHE A 104 -5.67 -16.10 12.43
CA PHE A 104 -4.35 -16.68 12.17
C PHE A 104 -3.86 -16.50 10.74
N ASN A 105 -4.32 -15.47 10.03
CA ASN A 105 -3.77 -15.16 8.71
C ASN A 105 -2.30 -14.76 8.84
N SER A 106 -1.40 -15.54 8.22
CA SER A 106 0.05 -15.40 8.38
C SER A 106 0.58 -14.05 7.92
N VAL A 107 0.01 -13.48 6.84
CA VAL A 107 0.42 -12.17 6.31
C VAL A 107 -0.01 -11.05 7.27
N TYR A 108 -1.23 -11.13 7.80
CA TYR A 108 -1.72 -10.18 8.80
C TYR A 108 -0.86 -10.24 10.08
N MET A 109 -0.56 -11.43 10.58
CA MET A 109 0.27 -11.63 11.77
C MET A 109 1.68 -11.03 11.61
N MET A 110 2.31 -11.17 10.44
CA MET A 110 3.61 -10.54 10.17
C MET A 110 3.55 -9.03 10.28
N MET A 111 2.51 -8.41 9.72
CA MET A 111 2.32 -6.97 9.75
C MET A 111 1.99 -6.48 11.16
N ASP A 112 1.02 -7.13 11.82
CA ASP A 112 0.52 -6.72 13.14
C ASP A 112 1.60 -6.82 14.21
N SER A 113 2.43 -7.85 14.16
CA SER A 113 3.58 -8.00 15.05
C SER A 113 4.71 -6.98 14.80
N GLY A 114 4.67 -6.26 13.69
CA GLY A 114 5.74 -5.35 13.27
C GLY A 114 7.01 -6.05 12.78
N ALA A 115 6.97 -7.37 12.58
CA ALA A 115 8.11 -8.14 12.08
C ALA A 115 8.50 -7.72 10.66
N ARG A 116 7.52 -7.66 9.76
CA ARG A 116 7.71 -7.23 8.37
C ARG A 116 6.40 -6.82 7.73
N GLY A 117 6.50 -5.86 6.83
CA GLY A 117 5.36 -5.37 6.08
C GLY A 117 4.65 -4.20 6.77
N SER A 118 3.96 -3.44 5.96
CA SER A 118 3.09 -2.34 6.40
C SER A 118 1.70 -2.49 5.76
N GLN A 119 0.71 -1.81 6.31
CA GLN A 119 -0.65 -1.77 5.73
C GLN A 119 -0.62 -1.33 4.27
N GLN A 120 0.24 -0.37 3.93
CA GLN A 120 0.40 0.12 2.55
C GLN A 120 0.95 -0.96 1.60
N GLN A 121 1.87 -1.80 2.06
CA GLN A 121 2.40 -2.90 1.27
C GLN A 121 1.35 -3.99 1.04
N ILE A 122 0.58 -4.35 2.07
CA ILE A 122 -0.51 -5.33 1.96
C ILE A 122 -1.62 -4.79 1.06
N LYS A 123 -1.96 -3.50 1.19
CA LYS A 123 -2.93 -2.85 0.32
C LYS A 123 -2.56 -2.97 -1.16
N GLN A 124 -1.30 -2.77 -1.51
CA GLN A 124 -0.83 -2.92 -2.89
C GLN A 124 -0.85 -4.38 -3.38
N LEU A 125 -0.76 -5.35 -2.48
CA LEU A 125 -0.83 -6.76 -2.82
C LEU A 125 -2.26 -7.24 -3.09
N ALA A 126 -3.25 -6.76 -2.34
CA ALA A 126 -4.61 -7.30 -2.31
C ALA A 126 -5.74 -6.29 -2.60
N GLY A 127 -5.50 -5.00 -2.37
CA GLY A 127 -6.49 -3.95 -2.60
C GLY A 127 -6.34 -3.28 -3.96
N ILE A 128 -5.99 -2.00 -3.95
CA ILE A 128 -5.60 -1.22 -5.13
C ILE A 128 -4.24 -0.60 -4.88
N ARG A 129 -3.50 -0.35 -5.93
CA ARG A 129 -2.24 0.38 -5.80
C ARG A 129 -2.47 1.87 -5.52
N GLY A 130 -3.53 2.42 -6.10
CA GLY A 130 -4.00 3.79 -5.84
C GLY A 130 -3.36 4.86 -6.70
N ILE A 131 -3.39 6.10 -6.22
CA ILE A 131 -2.85 7.28 -6.93
C ILE A 131 -1.33 7.22 -6.99
N MET A 132 -0.78 7.51 -8.17
CA MET A 132 0.66 7.56 -8.41
C MET A 132 1.11 9.01 -8.61
N GLY A 133 2.30 9.33 -8.08
CA GLY A 133 2.91 10.63 -8.30
C GLY A 133 3.39 10.82 -9.74
N LYS A 134 3.25 12.03 -10.27
CA LYS A 134 3.83 12.40 -11.57
C LYS A 134 5.36 12.45 -11.48
N PRO A 135 6.07 12.06 -12.56
CA PRO A 135 7.50 12.34 -12.65
C PRO A 135 7.73 13.86 -12.68
N LEU A 136 8.58 14.34 -11.78
CA LEU A 136 8.96 15.76 -11.75
C LEU A 136 9.82 16.06 -12.97
N LYS A 137 9.34 16.97 -13.83
CA LYS A 137 10.14 17.54 -14.93
C LYS A 137 10.82 18.80 -14.43
N ALA A 138 12.12 18.90 -14.58
CA ALA A 138 12.85 20.12 -14.29
C ALA A 138 12.27 21.29 -15.11
N GLY A 139 11.93 22.41 -14.42
CA GLY A 139 11.35 23.59 -15.06
C GLY A 139 9.83 23.54 -15.32
N SER A 140 9.13 22.51 -14.85
CA SER A 140 7.66 22.46 -14.93
C SER A 140 7.04 23.43 -13.93
N THR A 141 6.10 24.25 -14.40
CA THR A 141 5.25 25.11 -13.57
C THR A 141 3.96 24.39 -13.13
N ASP A 142 3.79 23.12 -13.51
CA ASP A 142 2.60 22.33 -13.13
C ASP A 142 2.66 22.02 -11.63
N THR A 143 1.67 22.50 -10.89
CA THR A 143 1.51 22.27 -9.46
C THR A 143 0.86 20.92 -9.13
N ARG A 144 0.41 20.18 -10.14
CA ARG A 144 -0.25 18.88 -9.98
C ARG A 144 0.80 17.80 -9.80
N THR A 145 0.87 17.24 -8.58
CA THR A 145 1.86 16.24 -8.19
C THR A 145 1.43 14.81 -8.46
N ASP A 146 0.13 14.58 -8.62
CA ASP A 146 -0.47 13.25 -8.72
C ASP A 146 -1.00 12.98 -10.14
N ILE A 147 -0.97 11.72 -10.55
CA ILE A 147 -1.64 11.26 -11.78
C ILE A 147 -3.11 11.05 -11.44
N GLU A 148 -3.99 11.69 -12.22
CA GLU A 148 -5.43 11.71 -11.96
C GLU A 148 -6.07 10.31 -11.95
N ASN A 149 -5.64 9.46 -12.89
CA ASN A 149 -6.13 8.09 -12.99
C ASN A 149 -5.37 7.18 -12.02
N PRO A 150 -6.05 6.55 -11.05
CA PRO A 150 -5.43 5.62 -10.12
C PRO A 150 -5.05 4.30 -10.80
N VAL A 151 -4.11 3.58 -10.22
CA VAL A 151 -3.87 2.17 -10.54
C VAL A 151 -4.83 1.34 -9.68
N LEU A 152 -5.87 0.80 -10.32
CA LEU A 152 -6.94 0.04 -9.65
C LEU A 152 -6.58 -1.43 -9.42
N ALA A 153 -5.64 -1.94 -10.19
CA ALA A 153 -5.12 -3.29 -10.02
C ALA A 153 -4.24 -3.41 -8.76
N ASN A 154 -4.09 -4.64 -8.29
CA ASN A 154 -3.15 -5.04 -7.26
C ASN A 154 -2.11 -6.03 -7.83
N PHE A 155 -1.08 -6.34 -7.06
CA PHE A 155 -0.03 -7.26 -7.52
C PHE A 155 -0.51 -8.70 -7.65
N LYS A 156 -1.50 -9.14 -6.86
CA LYS A 156 -2.02 -10.50 -6.92
C LYS A 156 -2.84 -10.75 -8.19
N GLU A 157 -3.65 -9.79 -8.60
CA GLU A 157 -4.45 -9.86 -9.84
C GLU A 157 -3.61 -9.65 -11.10
N GLY A 158 -2.50 -8.92 -10.95
CA GLY A 158 -1.69 -8.43 -12.06
C GLY A 158 -2.20 -7.09 -12.58
N MET A 159 -1.36 -6.38 -13.31
CA MET A 159 -1.63 -5.05 -13.85
C MET A 159 -1.70 -5.08 -15.37
N SER A 160 -2.52 -4.19 -15.94
CA SER A 160 -2.46 -3.89 -17.37
C SER A 160 -1.12 -3.23 -17.74
N VAL A 161 -0.79 -3.22 -19.03
CA VAL A 161 0.46 -2.59 -19.52
C VAL A 161 0.54 -1.12 -19.13
N GLN A 162 -0.57 -0.39 -19.20
CA GLN A 162 -0.62 1.02 -18.83
C GLN A 162 -0.42 1.24 -17.34
N GLU A 163 -1.11 0.48 -16.51
CA GLU A 163 -0.96 0.52 -15.06
C GLU A 163 0.46 0.15 -14.62
N TYR A 164 1.04 -0.86 -15.25
CA TYR A 164 2.43 -1.24 -15.00
C TYR A 164 3.40 -0.11 -15.35
N PHE A 165 3.21 0.53 -16.50
CA PHE A 165 4.06 1.65 -16.92
C PHE A 165 4.00 2.83 -15.94
N ILE A 166 2.80 3.25 -15.55
CA ILE A 166 2.59 4.31 -14.56
C ILE A 166 3.24 3.92 -13.22
N SER A 167 3.03 2.70 -12.81
CA SER A 167 3.47 2.10 -11.58
C SER A 167 5.00 2.02 -11.43
N THR A 168 5.71 1.72 -12.52
CA THR A 168 7.18 1.60 -12.50
C THR A 168 7.90 2.92 -12.30
N HIS A 169 7.32 4.04 -12.70
CA HIS A 169 7.91 5.35 -12.45
C HIS A 169 8.13 5.61 -10.96
N GLY A 170 7.11 5.38 -10.13
CA GLY A 170 7.20 5.55 -8.67
C GLY A 170 8.16 4.56 -8.02
N ALA A 171 8.18 3.31 -8.47
CA ALA A 171 9.08 2.29 -7.96
C ALA A 171 10.56 2.61 -8.27
N ARG A 172 10.85 3.02 -9.51
CA ARG A 172 12.21 3.42 -9.92
C ARG A 172 12.69 4.67 -9.19
N LYS A 173 11.79 5.66 -9.00
CA LYS A 173 12.10 6.84 -8.19
C LYS A 173 12.47 6.45 -6.77
N GLY A 174 11.66 5.60 -6.11
CA GLY A 174 11.95 5.13 -4.75
C GLY A 174 13.30 4.41 -4.64
N LEU A 175 13.68 3.60 -5.63
CA LEU A 175 15.00 2.97 -5.68
C LEU A 175 16.13 3.99 -5.86
N ALA A 176 15.96 4.97 -6.75
CA ALA A 176 16.95 6.01 -6.98
C ALA A 176 17.14 6.93 -5.77
N ASP A 177 16.05 7.29 -5.10
CA ASP A 177 16.10 8.13 -3.90
C ASP A 177 16.74 7.42 -2.69
N THR A 178 16.70 6.08 -2.67
CA THR A 178 17.30 5.27 -1.59
C THR A 178 18.77 4.94 -1.85
N ALA A 179 19.17 4.83 -3.10
CA ALA A 179 20.52 4.46 -3.52
C ALA A 179 21.38 5.69 -3.83
#